data_379dcc6c3d2b091a877a5c46c1e0dd3a
#
_entry.id   379dcc6c3d2b091a877a5c46c1e0dd3a
#
_cell.length_a   1.000
_cell.length_b   1.000
_cell.length_c   1.000
_cell.angle_alpha   90.00
_cell.angle_beta   90.00
_cell.angle_gamma   90.00
#
_symmetry.space_group_name_H-M   'P 1'
#
loop_
_entity.id
_entity.type
_entity.pdbx_description
1 polymer ?
#
loop_
_entity_poly.entity_id
_entity_poly.type
_entity_poly.pdbx_seq_one_letter_code
_entity_poly.pdbx_strand_id
1 'polypeptide(L)'
;MGRPRKKKFPRPSPIPSCLPAEQGGESVGPRVKGRLVMKKDVAVIGVGQSSFVRGYEGSIRELAFEAFREAMRDAGITQKDVDASVFCSAPEYDKQRSPAGVLAEYLGLIPQPTFYVESVCSSSSTGVKVGYSMIKSGLHDVVVVLGFQKMSEITSAESQERMGRGADIQWEAPFGTMMPAYYALYAQTYMAKHGLTHDDLMGVRLKSSTYGVINERAVYRKAVKPEDFKQGDPEAKLAGPVAWPLRVGDCCANADGSSCIILADAKKAKVLSKKLVWILGIGAASEAVNMAARPDFAKGLSVGYGAAAQAYKMAGITSKDIKVAEVHDCFTIAEIMAYEGLGFAPVGEGKQLVREKATYKEGKIPVNVDGGLLSKGHPIGATGGSQIRTIVLQLRGEAGPMQVPGEPDIGLVHNIGGVGLYGNVTVFGR
;
A
#
# COMPACT_ATOMS: atom_id res chain seq x y z
N MET A 1 4.32 -47.91 34.31
CA MET A 1 3.84 -46.83 33.46
C MET A 1 5.05 -45.99 33.08
N GLY A 2 5.58 -46.15 31.85
CA GLY A 2 6.78 -45.49 31.36
C GLY A 2 6.47 -44.04 30.93
N ARG A 3 7.29 -43.09 31.35
CA ARG A 3 7.18 -41.69 30.94
C ARG A 3 7.47 -41.57 29.42
N PRO A 4 6.66 -40.79 28.64
CA PRO A 4 6.90 -40.62 27.22
C PRO A 4 8.25 -39.88 26.99
N ARG A 5 9.09 -40.38 26.10
CA ARG A 5 10.33 -39.75 25.68
C ARG A 5 10.03 -38.41 24.96
N LYS A 6 10.54 -37.33 25.50
CA LYS A 6 10.49 -36.00 24.83
C LYS A 6 11.25 -36.10 23.49
N LYS A 7 10.55 -36.01 22.38
CA LYS A 7 11.17 -35.80 21.06
C LYS A 7 11.84 -34.43 21.06
N LYS A 8 13.16 -34.41 20.91
CA LYS A 8 13.90 -33.17 20.66
C LYS A 8 13.61 -32.76 19.22
N PHE A 9 12.90 -31.63 19.05
CA PHE A 9 12.81 -30.99 17.73
C PHE A 9 14.18 -30.39 17.39
N PRO A 10 14.66 -30.53 16.14
CA PRO A 10 15.87 -29.84 15.71
C PRO A 10 15.66 -28.32 15.82
N ARG A 11 16.65 -27.60 16.33
CA ARG A 11 16.61 -26.14 16.32
C ARG A 11 16.59 -25.67 14.87
N PRO A 12 15.75 -24.70 14.50
CA PRO A 12 15.82 -24.12 13.17
C PRO A 12 17.23 -23.55 12.95
N SER A 13 17.76 -23.78 11.76
CA SER A 13 19.01 -23.17 11.32
C SER A 13 18.90 -21.66 11.40
N PRO A 14 19.96 -20.90 11.73
CA PRO A 14 19.92 -19.45 11.65
C PRO A 14 19.52 -19.03 10.24
N ILE A 15 18.48 -18.19 10.13
CA ILE A 15 18.07 -17.60 8.87
C ILE A 15 19.27 -16.79 8.36
N PRO A 16 19.75 -17.02 7.12
CA PRO A 16 20.80 -16.19 6.56
C PRO A 16 20.34 -14.73 6.55
N SER A 17 21.16 -13.82 7.01
CA SER A 17 20.92 -12.38 6.90
C SER A 17 20.82 -12.02 5.41
N CYS A 18 19.60 -11.82 4.91
CA CYS A 18 19.33 -11.41 3.53
C CYS A 18 19.57 -9.91 3.33
N LEU A 19 20.67 -9.38 3.82
CA LEU A 19 21.18 -8.09 3.37
C LEU A 19 22.35 -8.39 2.44
N PRO A 20 22.27 -8.06 1.13
CA PRO A 20 23.46 -8.05 0.31
C PRO A 20 24.42 -7.01 0.89
N ALA A 21 25.65 -7.45 1.23
CA ALA A 21 26.75 -6.55 1.45
C ALA A 21 26.80 -5.57 0.27
N GLU A 22 27.10 -4.31 0.57
CA GLU A 22 27.40 -3.29 -0.43
C GLU A 22 28.45 -3.83 -1.40
N GLN A 23 27.99 -4.37 -2.52
CA GLN A 23 28.82 -4.56 -3.69
C GLN A 23 28.44 -3.49 -4.69
N GLY A 24 29.22 -2.42 -4.68
CA GLY A 24 29.30 -1.49 -5.78
C GLY A 24 29.66 -2.26 -7.05
N GLY A 25 28.74 -2.22 -8.01
CA GLY A 25 28.91 -2.88 -9.30
C GLY A 25 27.76 -2.46 -10.20
N GLU A 26 28.00 -1.45 -11.02
CA GLU A 26 27.07 -0.92 -12.00
C GLU A 26 26.63 -1.99 -13.00
N SER A 27 25.31 -2.15 -13.17
CA SER A 27 24.75 -2.50 -14.46
C SER A 27 23.50 -1.64 -14.72
N VAL A 28 23.78 -0.38 -15.11
CA VAL A 28 22.78 0.48 -15.72
C VAL A 28 22.44 -0.10 -17.09
N GLY A 29 21.17 -0.31 -17.39
CA GLY A 29 20.71 -0.79 -18.68
C GLY A 29 21.15 0.13 -19.84
N PRO A 30 21.06 -0.32 -21.09
CA PRO A 30 21.61 0.38 -22.25
C PRO A 30 21.01 1.79 -22.40
N ARG A 31 21.87 2.80 -22.44
CA ARG A 31 21.51 4.19 -22.74
C ARG A 31 21.63 4.43 -24.24
N VAL A 32 20.54 4.84 -24.90
CA VAL A 32 20.59 5.35 -26.26
C VAL A 32 20.44 6.87 -26.19
N LYS A 33 21.45 7.61 -26.67
CA LYS A 33 21.50 9.09 -26.66
C LYS A 33 21.23 9.74 -25.28
N GLY A 34 21.80 9.21 -24.20
CA GLY A 34 21.68 9.80 -22.87
C GLY A 34 20.33 9.62 -22.17
N ARG A 35 19.36 8.99 -22.80
CA ARG A 35 18.04 8.70 -22.22
C ARG A 35 17.95 7.22 -21.84
N LEU A 36 17.48 6.94 -20.65
CA LEU A 36 17.21 5.56 -20.21
C LEU A 36 16.11 4.98 -21.08
N VAL A 37 16.35 3.80 -21.68
CA VAL A 37 15.30 3.04 -22.39
C VAL A 37 14.57 2.19 -21.36
N MET A 38 13.45 2.69 -20.85
CA MET A 38 12.59 1.97 -19.94
C MET A 38 11.75 0.94 -20.69
N LYS A 39 11.65 -0.27 -20.16
CA LYS A 39 10.91 -1.36 -20.77
C LYS A 39 9.40 -1.15 -20.58
N LYS A 40 8.67 -0.94 -21.65
CA LYS A 40 7.22 -0.68 -21.66
C LYS A 40 6.47 -1.92 -22.16
N ASP A 41 6.27 -2.88 -21.28
CA ASP A 41 5.69 -4.19 -21.65
C ASP A 41 4.23 -4.35 -21.17
N VAL A 42 3.88 -3.78 -20.01
CA VAL A 42 2.54 -3.84 -19.43
C VAL A 42 2.10 -2.44 -19.03
N ALA A 43 0.89 -2.07 -19.42
CA ALA A 43 0.31 -0.78 -19.07
C ALA A 43 -0.92 -0.92 -18.19
N VAL A 44 -1.16 0.08 -17.35
CA VAL A 44 -2.47 0.36 -16.77
C VAL A 44 -3.27 1.14 -17.80
N ILE A 45 -4.40 0.57 -18.23
CA ILE A 45 -5.29 1.16 -19.22
C ILE A 45 -6.56 1.74 -18.60
N GLY A 46 -6.94 1.28 -17.41
CA GLY A 46 -8.10 1.78 -16.68
C GLY A 46 -7.94 1.67 -15.17
N VAL A 47 -8.51 2.65 -14.46
CA VAL A 47 -8.49 2.72 -13.00
C VAL A 47 -9.85 3.14 -12.46
N GLY A 48 -10.24 2.57 -11.31
CA GLY A 48 -11.49 2.89 -10.64
C GLY A 48 -11.40 2.70 -9.13
N GLN A 49 -12.26 3.40 -8.39
CA GLN A 49 -12.33 3.33 -6.94
C GLN A 49 -13.72 3.74 -6.47
N SER A 50 -14.26 3.06 -5.45
CA SER A 50 -15.43 3.56 -4.71
C SER A 50 -15.04 4.73 -3.80
N SER A 51 -16.01 5.45 -3.26
CA SER A 51 -15.73 6.26 -2.08
C SER A 51 -15.36 5.34 -0.92
N PHE A 52 -14.37 5.75 -0.11
CA PHE A 52 -14.07 5.04 1.13
C PHE A 52 -14.96 5.58 2.24
N VAL A 53 -15.66 4.69 2.92
CA VAL A 53 -16.67 5.05 3.92
C VAL A 53 -16.56 4.21 5.19
N ARG A 54 -17.15 4.69 6.27
CA ARG A 54 -17.37 3.90 7.48
C ARG A 54 -18.77 3.31 7.43
N GLY A 55 -18.88 2.01 7.14
CA GLY A 55 -20.18 1.34 7.06
C GLY A 55 -20.87 1.54 5.72
N TYR A 56 -20.44 0.78 4.72
CA TYR A 56 -21.11 0.72 3.42
C TYR A 56 -22.42 -0.07 3.55
N GLU A 57 -23.55 0.53 3.14
CA GLU A 57 -24.87 -0.09 3.31
C GLU A 57 -25.14 -1.26 2.35
N GLY A 58 -24.56 -1.23 1.15
CA GLY A 58 -24.67 -2.30 0.14
C GLY A 58 -23.83 -3.54 0.48
N SER A 59 -23.96 -4.57 -0.34
CA SER A 59 -23.16 -5.78 -0.25
C SER A 59 -21.75 -5.59 -0.85
N ILE A 60 -20.89 -6.59 -0.69
CA ILE A 60 -19.57 -6.59 -1.37
C ILE A 60 -19.69 -6.55 -2.90
N ARG A 61 -20.84 -7.00 -3.45
CA ARG A 61 -21.11 -6.97 -4.90
C ARG A 61 -21.22 -5.55 -5.43
N GLU A 62 -22.08 -4.75 -4.80
CA GLU A 62 -22.29 -3.35 -5.17
C GLU A 62 -21.00 -2.54 -4.93
N LEU A 63 -20.33 -2.79 -3.79
CA LEU A 63 -19.07 -2.13 -3.46
C LEU A 63 -17.99 -2.39 -4.52
N ALA A 64 -17.80 -3.64 -4.92
CA ALA A 64 -16.86 -4.03 -5.97
C ALA A 64 -17.26 -3.45 -7.33
N PHE A 65 -18.56 -3.44 -7.64
CA PHE A 65 -19.09 -2.93 -8.90
C PHE A 65 -18.80 -1.44 -9.11
N GLU A 66 -18.81 -0.62 -8.06
CA GLU A 66 -18.51 0.81 -8.18
C GLU A 66 -17.12 1.03 -8.79
N ALA A 67 -16.07 0.40 -8.24
CA ALA A 67 -14.71 0.53 -8.76
C ALA A 67 -14.54 -0.14 -10.13
N PHE A 68 -15.14 -1.31 -10.30
CA PHE A 68 -15.09 -2.03 -11.58
C PHE A 68 -15.69 -1.21 -12.70
N ARG A 69 -16.90 -0.68 -12.51
CA ARG A 69 -17.60 0.14 -13.50
C ARG A 69 -16.79 1.38 -13.90
N GLU A 70 -16.18 2.05 -12.92
CA GLU A 70 -15.33 3.21 -13.19
C GLU A 70 -14.11 2.81 -14.03
N ALA A 71 -13.40 1.74 -13.65
CA ALA A 71 -12.21 1.28 -14.37
C ALA A 71 -12.52 0.85 -15.79
N MET A 72 -13.63 0.13 -16.01
CA MET A 72 -14.06 -0.29 -17.36
C MET A 72 -14.39 0.93 -18.24
N ARG A 73 -15.04 1.95 -17.69
CA ARG A 73 -15.33 3.21 -18.39
C ARG A 73 -14.06 3.99 -18.70
N ASP A 74 -13.13 4.06 -17.75
CA ASP A 74 -11.84 4.73 -17.93
C ASP A 74 -10.99 4.07 -19.02
N ALA A 75 -11.00 2.74 -19.05
CA ALA A 75 -10.33 1.96 -20.11
C ALA A 75 -11.05 2.01 -21.46
N GLY A 76 -12.36 2.30 -21.48
CA GLY A 76 -13.20 2.24 -22.69
C GLY A 76 -13.44 0.82 -23.22
N ILE A 77 -13.44 -0.19 -22.35
CA ILE A 77 -13.59 -1.61 -22.72
C ILE A 77 -14.83 -2.24 -22.10
N THR A 78 -15.14 -3.45 -22.51
CA THR A 78 -16.22 -4.29 -22.00
C THR A 78 -15.67 -5.59 -21.38
N GLN A 79 -16.53 -6.35 -20.69
CA GLN A 79 -16.16 -7.64 -20.11
C GLN A 79 -15.62 -8.65 -21.16
N LYS A 80 -16.00 -8.51 -22.44
CA LYS A 80 -15.52 -9.36 -23.53
C LYS A 80 -14.04 -9.16 -23.85
N ASP A 81 -13.48 -8.03 -23.46
CA ASP A 81 -12.08 -7.69 -23.68
C ASP A 81 -11.17 -8.19 -22.56
N VAL A 82 -11.74 -8.77 -21.49
CA VAL A 82 -11.01 -9.24 -20.30
C VAL A 82 -10.72 -10.73 -20.41
N ASP A 83 -9.45 -11.12 -20.26
CA ASP A 83 -9.02 -12.52 -20.37
C ASP A 83 -8.93 -13.22 -19.01
N ALA A 84 -8.73 -12.48 -17.91
CA ALA A 84 -8.65 -13.02 -16.57
C ALA A 84 -8.93 -11.94 -15.51
N SER A 85 -9.26 -12.40 -14.29
CA SER A 85 -9.48 -11.52 -13.14
C SER A 85 -8.72 -11.98 -11.91
N VAL A 86 -8.25 -11.02 -11.12
CA VAL A 86 -7.58 -11.21 -9.84
C VAL A 86 -8.32 -10.40 -8.79
N PHE A 87 -8.96 -11.06 -7.86
CA PHE A 87 -9.65 -10.42 -6.73
C PHE A 87 -8.77 -10.45 -5.49
N CYS A 88 -8.79 -9.37 -4.71
CA CYS A 88 -7.87 -9.15 -3.61
C CYS A 88 -8.62 -8.64 -2.37
N SER A 89 -8.55 -9.36 -1.27
CA SER A 89 -9.03 -8.90 0.05
C SER A 89 -8.32 -9.66 1.18
N ALA A 90 -8.58 -9.25 2.42
CA ALA A 90 -8.23 -10.01 3.60
C ALA A 90 -9.46 -10.84 3.99
N PRO A 91 -9.46 -12.17 3.80
CA PRO A 91 -10.67 -13.01 3.84
C PRO A 91 -11.31 -13.11 5.21
N GLU A 92 -10.58 -12.87 6.27
CA GLU A 92 -11.07 -12.93 7.64
C GLU A 92 -12.15 -11.88 7.97
N TYR A 93 -12.29 -10.86 7.15
CA TYR A 93 -13.36 -9.85 7.29
C TYR A 93 -14.61 -10.20 6.48
N ASP A 94 -14.51 -11.11 5.53
CA ASP A 94 -15.60 -11.46 4.65
C ASP A 94 -16.48 -12.58 5.28
N LYS A 95 -17.80 -12.42 5.24
CA LYS A 95 -18.73 -13.50 5.56
C LYS A 95 -18.86 -14.50 4.41
N GLN A 96 -18.53 -14.10 3.20
CA GLN A 96 -18.57 -14.90 2.00
C GLN A 96 -17.27 -15.71 1.85
N ARG A 97 -17.36 -17.06 1.88
CA ARG A 97 -16.19 -17.97 1.78
C ARG A 97 -15.53 -17.93 0.41
N SER A 98 -15.99 -17.63 -0.63
CA SER A 98 -15.35 -17.59 -1.96
C SER A 98 -15.75 -16.28 -2.66
N PRO A 99 -15.31 -15.13 -2.14
CA PRO A 99 -15.78 -13.86 -2.65
C PRO A 99 -15.41 -13.64 -4.11
N ALA A 100 -14.24 -14.14 -4.56
CA ALA A 100 -13.80 -14.02 -5.95
C ALA A 100 -14.79 -14.63 -6.95
N GLY A 101 -15.29 -15.85 -6.70
CA GLY A 101 -16.27 -16.49 -7.58
C GLY A 101 -17.59 -15.72 -7.65
N VAL A 102 -18.07 -15.27 -6.49
CA VAL A 102 -19.31 -14.46 -6.41
C VAL A 102 -19.16 -13.14 -7.15
N LEU A 103 -18.01 -12.48 -7.03
CA LEU A 103 -17.76 -11.21 -7.71
C LEU A 103 -17.54 -11.40 -9.20
N ALA A 104 -16.82 -12.45 -9.64
CA ALA A 104 -16.64 -12.74 -11.04
C ALA A 104 -17.98 -12.97 -11.79
N GLU A 105 -18.90 -13.71 -11.13
CA GLU A 105 -20.26 -13.90 -11.66
C GLU A 105 -21.02 -12.57 -11.73
N TYR A 106 -21.06 -11.82 -10.61
CA TYR A 106 -21.82 -10.57 -10.53
C TYR A 106 -21.31 -9.49 -11.49
N LEU A 107 -20.01 -9.45 -11.75
CA LEU A 107 -19.38 -8.50 -12.67
C LEU A 107 -19.39 -8.93 -14.12
N GLY A 108 -19.93 -10.13 -14.42
CA GLY A 108 -20.01 -10.67 -15.76
C GLY A 108 -18.64 -11.07 -16.34
N LEU A 109 -17.71 -11.53 -15.50
CA LEU A 109 -16.36 -11.94 -15.87
C LEU A 109 -16.22 -13.46 -16.06
N ILE A 110 -17.29 -14.23 -15.87
CA ILE A 110 -17.33 -15.65 -16.22
C ILE A 110 -17.57 -15.81 -17.72
N PRO A 111 -17.02 -16.86 -18.38
CA PRO A 111 -16.30 -18.02 -17.84
C PRO A 111 -14.78 -17.81 -17.71
N GLN A 112 -14.28 -16.59 -17.76
CA GLN A 112 -12.85 -16.34 -17.71
C GLN A 112 -12.22 -16.77 -16.35
N PRO A 113 -10.94 -17.19 -16.35
CA PRO A 113 -10.26 -17.63 -15.14
C PRO A 113 -10.20 -16.51 -14.10
N THR A 114 -10.47 -16.92 -12.85
CA THR A 114 -10.55 -16.01 -11.71
C THR A 114 -9.62 -16.50 -10.61
N PHE A 115 -8.82 -15.59 -10.07
CA PHE A 115 -7.85 -15.84 -9.01
C PHE A 115 -8.17 -15.01 -7.77
N TYR A 116 -7.78 -15.51 -6.59
CA TYR A 116 -7.88 -14.78 -5.35
C TYR A 116 -6.49 -14.60 -4.74
N VAL A 117 -6.16 -13.37 -4.35
CA VAL A 117 -4.84 -13.01 -3.79
C VAL A 117 -5.02 -12.35 -2.44
N GLU A 118 -4.29 -12.86 -1.46
CA GLU A 118 -4.21 -12.35 -0.10
C GLU A 118 -2.75 -12.03 0.25
N SER A 119 -2.50 -10.86 0.81
CA SER A 119 -1.27 -10.44 1.48
C SER A 119 -1.55 -9.30 2.46
N VAL A 120 -2.57 -9.50 3.29
CA VAL A 120 -3.07 -8.53 4.29
C VAL A 120 -3.36 -7.18 3.62
N CYS A 121 -2.83 -6.08 4.16
CA CYS A 121 -3.04 -4.72 3.64
C CYS A 121 -2.42 -4.46 2.26
N SER A 122 -1.58 -5.37 1.76
CA SER A 122 -0.95 -5.24 0.43
C SER A 122 -1.58 -6.11 -0.66
N SER A 123 -2.74 -6.71 -0.39
CA SER A 123 -3.38 -7.68 -1.28
C SER A 123 -3.56 -7.17 -2.71
N SER A 124 -4.08 -5.97 -2.92
CA SER A 124 -4.26 -5.44 -4.29
C SER A 124 -2.95 -5.04 -4.99
N SER A 125 -1.92 -4.60 -4.25
CA SER A 125 -0.58 -4.39 -4.84
C SER A 125 0.05 -5.71 -5.26
N THR A 126 -0.09 -6.77 -4.44
CA THR A 126 0.32 -8.13 -4.79
C THR A 126 -0.49 -8.65 -5.99
N GLY A 127 -1.80 -8.37 -6.01
CA GLY A 127 -2.67 -8.71 -7.15
C GLY A 127 -2.21 -8.06 -8.46
N VAL A 128 -1.76 -6.81 -8.43
CA VAL A 128 -1.17 -6.15 -9.60
C VAL A 128 0.12 -6.83 -10.05
N LYS A 129 0.98 -7.28 -9.11
CA LYS A 129 2.17 -8.07 -9.45
C LYS A 129 1.79 -9.42 -10.07
N VAL A 130 0.75 -10.09 -9.56
CA VAL A 130 0.23 -11.35 -10.15
C VAL A 130 -0.29 -11.09 -11.55
N GLY A 131 -1.17 -10.09 -11.75
CA GLY A 131 -1.69 -9.71 -13.07
C GLY A 131 -0.59 -9.33 -14.06
N TYR A 132 0.41 -8.57 -13.62
CA TYR A 132 1.62 -8.30 -14.41
C TYR A 132 2.32 -9.59 -14.86
N SER A 133 2.51 -10.54 -13.94
CA SER A 133 3.17 -11.82 -14.23
C SER A 133 2.35 -12.67 -15.20
N MET A 134 1.02 -12.67 -15.08
CA MET A 134 0.09 -13.37 -16.00
C MET A 134 0.22 -12.83 -17.44
N ILE A 135 0.31 -11.51 -17.60
CA ILE A 135 0.51 -10.88 -18.91
C ILE A 135 1.93 -11.17 -19.42
N LYS A 136 2.94 -11.07 -18.58
CA LYS A 136 4.33 -11.33 -18.96
C LYS A 136 4.59 -12.79 -19.35
N SER A 137 3.81 -13.73 -18.82
CA SER A 137 3.87 -15.15 -19.24
C SER A 137 3.29 -15.40 -20.65
N GLY A 138 2.55 -14.44 -21.20
CA GLY A 138 1.87 -14.56 -22.49
C GLY A 138 0.58 -15.38 -22.43
N LEU A 139 0.08 -15.73 -21.23
CA LEU A 139 -1.17 -16.49 -21.07
C LEU A 139 -2.42 -15.60 -21.18
N HIS A 140 -2.27 -14.32 -20.87
CA HIS A 140 -3.37 -13.35 -20.86
C HIS A 140 -2.88 -12.01 -21.38
N ASP A 141 -3.72 -11.30 -22.13
CA ASP A 141 -3.41 -9.98 -22.68
C ASP A 141 -4.02 -8.84 -21.83
N VAL A 142 -5.22 -9.06 -21.27
CA VAL A 142 -5.94 -8.07 -20.44
C VAL A 142 -6.39 -8.71 -19.13
N VAL A 143 -5.95 -8.13 -18.01
CA VAL A 143 -6.24 -8.65 -16.66
C VAL A 143 -6.88 -7.56 -15.81
N VAL A 144 -8.04 -7.86 -15.23
CA VAL A 144 -8.68 -7.02 -14.20
C VAL A 144 -8.13 -7.41 -12.83
N VAL A 145 -7.61 -6.44 -12.06
CA VAL A 145 -7.23 -6.60 -10.65
C VAL A 145 -8.16 -5.75 -9.80
N LEU A 146 -8.95 -6.40 -8.95
CA LEU A 146 -9.95 -5.74 -8.11
C LEU A 146 -9.68 -6.02 -6.63
N GLY A 147 -9.32 -4.97 -5.90
CA GLY A 147 -9.22 -4.99 -4.45
C GLY A 147 -10.52 -4.51 -3.79
N PHE A 148 -10.95 -5.17 -2.75
CA PHE A 148 -12.14 -4.80 -1.98
C PHE A 148 -11.97 -5.15 -0.51
N GLN A 149 -12.66 -4.43 0.36
CA GLN A 149 -12.83 -4.80 1.76
C GLN A 149 -14.06 -4.13 2.32
N LYS A 150 -14.90 -4.89 3.02
CA LYS A 150 -16.02 -4.38 3.81
C LYS A 150 -15.77 -4.70 5.28
N MET A 151 -14.97 -3.84 5.94
CA MET A 151 -14.57 -4.05 7.34
C MET A 151 -15.74 -3.92 8.31
N SER A 152 -16.81 -3.24 7.89
CA SER A 152 -18.05 -3.08 8.67
C SER A 152 -18.93 -4.33 8.75
N GLU A 153 -18.56 -5.43 8.07
CA GLU A 153 -19.24 -6.73 8.20
C GLU A 153 -19.12 -7.32 9.61
N ILE A 154 -18.12 -6.88 10.37
CA ILE A 154 -17.83 -7.33 11.73
C ILE A 154 -17.72 -6.14 12.69
N THR A 155 -17.81 -6.40 13.98
CA THR A 155 -17.66 -5.35 15.00
C THR A 155 -16.23 -4.80 15.05
N SER A 156 -16.06 -3.60 15.61
CA SER A 156 -14.73 -3.01 15.76
C SER A 156 -13.80 -3.87 16.65
N ALA A 157 -14.34 -4.54 17.66
CA ALA A 157 -13.57 -5.43 18.53
C ALA A 157 -13.09 -6.68 17.77
N GLU A 158 -13.97 -7.32 17.01
CA GLU A 158 -13.59 -8.44 16.12
C GLU A 158 -12.59 -8.01 15.06
N SER A 159 -12.76 -6.81 14.50
CA SER A 159 -11.82 -6.26 13.51
C SER A 159 -10.41 -6.13 14.10
N GLN A 160 -10.27 -5.61 15.31
CA GLN A 160 -8.97 -5.50 15.98
C GLN A 160 -8.35 -6.87 16.28
N GLU A 161 -9.15 -7.82 16.75
CA GLU A 161 -8.69 -9.18 17.01
C GLU A 161 -8.21 -9.86 15.72
N ARG A 162 -8.99 -9.75 14.64
CA ARG A 162 -8.64 -10.34 13.34
C ARG A 162 -7.41 -9.69 12.71
N MET A 163 -7.24 -8.37 12.85
CA MET A 163 -5.99 -7.70 12.44
C MET A 163 -4.78 -8.21 13.21
N GLY A 164 -4.93 -8.49 14.51
CA GLY A 164 -3.87 -9.07 15.34
C GLY A 164 -3.40 -10.45 14.86
N ARG A 165 -4.27 -11.22 14.20
CA ARG A 165 -3.91 -12.51 13.58
C ARG A 165 -2.96 -12.40 12.37
N GLY A 166 -2.74 -11.21 11.83
CA GLY A 166 -1.69 -10.92 10.84
C GLY A 166 -0.27 -10.99 11.40
N ALA A 167 -0.11 -11.35 12.69
CA ALA A 167 1.13 -11.63 13.38
C ALA A 167 1.18 -13.10 13.82
N ASP A 168 2.20 -13.50 14.59
CA ASP A 168 2.31 -14.86 15.11
C ASP A 168 1.24 -15.13 16.17
N ILE A 169 0.26 -15.96 15.81
CA ILE A 169 -0.88 -16.30 16.69
C ILE A 169 -0.47 -17.20 17.87
N GLN A 170 0.67 -17.85 17.83
CA GLN A 170 1.13 -18.74 18.90
C GLN A 170 2.05 -18.03 19.89
N TRP A 171 2.86 -17.09 19.42
CA TRP A 171 3.93 -16.48 20.21
C TRP A 171 3.73 -15.00 20.50
N GLU A 172 2.92 -14.30 19.71
CA GLU A 172 2.72 -12.84 19.88
C GLU A 172 1.26 -12.50 20.24
N ALA A 173 0.28 -13.06 19.53
CA ALA A 173 -1.13 -12.76 19.77
C ALA A 173 -1.62 -13.07 21.21
N PRO A 174 -1.12 -14.12 21.93
CA PRO A 174 -1.53 -14.39 23.30
C PRO A 174 -1.19 -13.26 24.28
N PHE A 175 -0.23 -12.40 23.93
CA PHE A 175 0.15 -11.22 24.73
C PHE A 175 -0.65 -9.96 24.37
N GLY A 176 -1.72 -10.09 23.59
CA GLY A 176 -2.61 -8.99 23.22
C GLY A 176 -2.01 -8.04 22.19
N THR A 177 -1.09 -8.52 21.36
CA THR A 177 -0.49 -7.68 20.31
C THR A 177 -1.52 -7.33 19.24
N MET A 178 -1.66 -6.03 19.00
CA MET A 178 -2.50 -5.46 17.94
C MET A 178 -1.64 -4.55 17.05
N MET A 179 -2.13 -4.24 15.86
CA MET A 179 -1.38 -3.41 14.90
C MET A 179 -0.83 -2.11 15.50
N PRO A 180 -1.59 -1.32 16.28
CA PRO A 180 -1.05 -0.14 16.94
C PRO A 180 0.14 -0.43 17.86
N ALA A 181 0.12 -1.55 18.61
CA ALA A 181 1.20 -1.91 19.52
C ALA A 181 2.51 -2.20 18.75
N TYR A 182 2.43 -2.90 17.63
CA TYR A 182 3.60 -3.16 16.79
C TYR A 182 4.22 -1.87 16.23
N TYR A 183 3.40 -0.97 15.69
CA TYR A 183 3.90 0.30 15.18
C TYR A 183 4.38 1.23 16.29
N ALA A 184 3.84 1.10 17.52
CA ALA A 184 4.35 1.79 18.69
C ALA A 184 5.77 1.35 19.05
N LEU A 185 6.13 0.07 18.90
CA LEU A 185 7.51 -0.41 19.11
C LEU A 185 8.49 0.26 18.13
N TYR A 186 8.10 0.41 16.85
CA TYR A 186 8.89 1.17 15.88
C TYR A 186 9.01 2.64 16.29
N ALA A 187 7.89 3.29 16.64
CA ALA A 187 7.90 4.68 17.05
C ALA A 187 8.79 4.92 18.27
N GLN A 188 8.71 4.07 19.32
CA GLN A 188 9.57 4.14 20.50
C GLN A 188 11.05 3.99 20.13
N THR A 189 11.37 3.03 19.25
CA THR A 189 12.74 2.81 18.78
C THR A 189 13.26 4.04 18.04
N TYR A 190 12.45 4.65 17.18
CA TYR A 190 12.81 5.87 16.46
C TYR A 190 12.95 7.08 17.38
N MET A 191 12.11 7.21 18.39
CA MET A 191 12.26 8.24 19.44
C MET A 191 13.58 8.09 20.18
N ALA A 192 13.90 6.86 20.61
CA ALA A 192 15.10 6.59 21.39
C ALA A 192 16.40 6.71 20.57
N LYS A 193 16.42 6.24 19.32
CA LYS A 193 17.65 6.17 18.52
C LYS A 193 17.85 7.35 17.58
N HIS A 194 16.76 7.90 17.08
CA HIS A 194 16.81 8.92 16.02
C HIS A 194 16.22 10.26 16.44
N GLY A 195 15.77 10.42 17.69
CA GLY A 195 15.22 11.68 18.19
C GLY A 195 13.91 12.08 17.47
N LEU A 196 13.09 11.10 17.08
CA LEU A 196 11.72 11.35 16.61
C LEU A 196 10.90 11.95 17.74
N THR A 197 10.01 12.88 17.43
CA THR A 197 9.15 13.55 18.42
C THR A 197 7.66 13.31 18.11
N HIS A 198 6.81 13.63 19.08
CA HIS A 198 5.36 13.65 18.87
C HIS A 198 4.93 14.68 17.81
N ASP A 199 5.67 15.78 17.68
CA ASP A 199 5.39 16.81 16.68
C ASP A 199 5.71 16.32 15.27
N ASP A 200 6.72 15.46 15.09
CA ASP A 200 7.02 14.84 13.80
C ASP A 200 5.86 13.91 13.35
N LEU A 201 5.34 13.09 14.29
CA LEU A 201 4.17 12.24 14.02
C LEU A 201 2.93 13.08 13.72
N MET A 202 2.66 14.11 14.51
CA MET A 202 1.57 15.06 14.28
C MET A 202 1.71 15.74 12.90
N GLY A 203 2.92 16.12 12.49
CA GLY A 203 3.20 16.74 11.19
C GLY A 203 2.72 15.89 10.01
N VAL A 204 2.89 14.57 10.07
CA VAL A 204 2.36 13.62 9.07
C VAL A 204 0.83 13.69 9.03
N ARG A 205 0.16 13.67 10.20
CA ARG A 205 -1.31 13.74 10.26
C ARG A 205 -1.86 15.06 9.76
N LEU A 206 -1.21 16.18 10.08
CA LEU A 206 -1.60 17.50 9.59
C LEU A 206 -1.55 17.55 8.07
N LYS A 207 -0.45 17.07 7.48
CA LYS A 207 -0.32 16.95 6.02
C LYS A 207 -1.44 16.10 5.41
N SER A 208 -1.63 14.87 5.93
CA SER A 208 -2.65 13.95 5.46
C SER A 208 -4.05 14.59 5.46
N SER A 209 -4.41 15.29 6.54
CA SER A 209 -5.72 15.94 6.66
C SER A 209 -5.91 17.08 5.65
N THR A 210 -4.85 17.80 5.31
CA THR A 210 -4.90 18.86 4.29
C THR A 210 -5.39 18.32 2.95
N TYR A 211 -4.90 17.15 2.55
CA TYR A 211 -5.31 16.52 1.30
C TYR A 211 -6.60 15.71 1.42
N GLY A 212 -6.90 15.16 2.60
CA GLY A 212 -8.19 14.54 2.85
C GLY A 212 -9.39 15.47 2.64
N VAL A 213 -9.24 16.77 2.96
CA VAL A 213 -10.29 17.78 2.74
C VAL A 213 -10.69 17.91 1.27
N ILE A 214 -9.71 17.87 0.38
CA ILE A 214 -9.90 18.07 -1.06
C ILE A 214 -10.19 16.77 -1.83
N ASN A 215 -10.05 15.61 -1.18
CA ASN A 215 -10.36 14.33 -1.77
C ASN A 215 -11.81 13.92 -1.46
N GLU A 216 -12.67 13.98 -2.46
CA GLU A 216 -14.10 13.66 -2.31
C GLU A 216 -14.38 12.21 -1.91
N ARG A 217 -13.42 11.31 -2.08
CA ARG A 217 -13.52 9.88 -1.76
C ARG A 217 -12.94 9.51 -0.40
N ALA A 218 -12.46 10.51 0.36
CA ALA A 218 -11.86 10.30 1.66
C ALA A 218 -12.89 10.16 2.78
N VAL A 219 -12.61 9.27 3.75
CA VAL A 219 -13.41 9.10 4.98
C VAL A 219 -13.35 10.35 5.84
N TYR A 220 -12.17 10.93 6.03
CA TYR A 220 -11.96 12.12 6.84
C TYR A 220 -11.69 13.34 5.96
N ARG A 221 -12.70 14.19 5.84
CA ARG A 221 -12.67 15.40 5.02
C ARG A 221 -12.67 16.67 5.87
N LYS A 222 -12.07 16.60 7.05
CA LYS A 222 -11.93 17.74 7.97
C LYS A 222 -10.45 18.00 8.22
N ALA A 223 -10.05 19.26 8.11
CA ALA A 223 -8.69 19.66 8.46
C ALA A 223 -8.44 19.44 9.94
N VAL A 224 -7.29 18.87 10.26
CA VAL A 224 -6.78 18.65 11.61
C VAL A 224 -5.87 19.80 11.98
N LYS A 225 -5.92 20.24 13.23
CA LYS A 225 -5.11 21.33 13.79
C LYS A 225 -4.23 20.80 14.93
N PRO A 226 -3.12 21.48 15.26
CA PRO A 226 -2.28 21.10 16.41
C PRO A 226 -3.06 21.02 17.72
N GLU A 227 -4.09 21.86 17.90
CA GLU A 227 -4.94 21.88 19.11
C GLU A 227 -5.69 20.56 19.30
N ASP A 228 -6.03 19.85 18.22
CA ASP A 228 -6.70 18.54 18.27
C ASP A 228 -5.83 17.45 18.96
N PHE A 229 -4.54 17.72 19.18
CA PHE A 229 -3.57 16.84 19.85
C PHE A 229 -3.17 17.31 21.26
N LYS A 230 -3.80 18.35 21.80
CA LYS A 230 -3.44 18.90 23.10
C LYS A 230 -3.82 17.95 24.23
N GLN A 231 -2.83 17.42 24.94
CA GLN A 231 -3.05 16.52 26.06
C GLN A 231 -3.79 17.23 27.21
N GLY A 232 -4.73 16.50 27.82
CA GLY A 232 -5.53 17.02 28.94
C GLY A 232 -6.70 17.90 28.50
N ASP A 233 -6.87 18.17 27.22
CA ASP A 233 -8.02 18.90 26.67
C ASP A 233 -9.11 17.89 26.26
N PRO A 234 -10.30 17.88 26.87
CA PRO A 234 -11.36 16.93 26.52
C PRO A 234 -11.90 17.10 25.10
N GLU A 235 -11.70 18.27 24.48
CA GLU A 235 -12.08 18.51 23.09
C GLU A 235 -11.04 18.01 22.07
N ALA A 236 -9.81 17.76 22.51
CA ALA A 236 -8.71 17.26 21.67
C ALA A 236 -8.84 15.75 21.40
N LYS A 237 -9.81 15.35 20.63
CA LYS A 237 -10.18 13.93 20.35
C LYS A 237 -9.05 13.10 19.74
N LEU A 238 -8.05 13.72 19.13
CA LEU A 238 -6.90 13.02 18.52
C LEU A 238 -5.75 12.80 19.51
N ALA A 239 -5.79 13.40 20.70
CA ALA A 239 -4.77 13.30 21.73
C ALA A 239 -4.82 11.99 22.53
N GLY A 240 -5.96 11.27 22.51
CA GLY A 240 -6.17 10.05 23.28
C GLY A 240 -5.12 8.98 22.99
N PRO A 241 -4.55 8.31 24.01
CA PRO A 241 -3.55 7.26 23.81
C PRO A 241 -4.19 6.00 23.21
N VAL A 242 -3.47 5.34 22.28
CA VAL A 242 -3.85 4.03 21.71
C VAL A 242 -2.84 2.97 22.13
N ALA A 243 -1.57 3.17 21.79
CA ALA A 243 -0.44 2.37 22.25
C ALA A 243 0.77 3.31 22.30
N TRP A 244 1.31 3.58 23.50
CA TRP A 244 2.38 4.56 23.65
C TRP A 244 3.56 4.31 22.70
N PRO A 245 4.03 5.29 21.89
CA PRO A 245 3.69 6.73 21.94
C PRO A 245 2.55 7.12 20.97
N LEU A 246 1.86 6.19 20.31
CA LEU A 246 0.83 6.50 19.32
C LEU A 246 -0.49 6.93 19.98
N ARG A 247 -1.09 7.97 19.40
CA ARG A 247 -2.39 8.55 19.77
C ARG A 247 -3.43 8.19 18.72
N VAL A 248 -4.70 8.46 18.98
CA VAL A 248 -5.80 8.30 18.01
C VAL A 248 -5.47 8.98 16.68
N GLY A 249 -4.91 10.20 16.72
CA GLY A 249 -4.53 10.94 15.54
C GLY A 249 -3.38 10.32 14.73
N ASP A 250 -2.62 9.41 15.33
CA ASP A 250 -1.50 8.73 14.67
C ASP A 250 -1.92 7.45 13.91
N CYS A 251 -3.21 7.08 13.97
CA CYS A 251 -3.77 5.86 13.39
C CYS A 251 -4.67 6.17 12.20
N CYS A 252 -4.66 5.30 11.18
CA CYS A 252 -5.60 5.35 10.06
C CYS A 252 -7.01 4.92 10.48
N ALA A 253 -8.00 5.21 9.63
CA ALA A 253 -9.36 4.73 9.82
C ALA A 253 -9.58 3.38 9.13
N ASN A 254 -10.20 2.44 9.84
CA ASN A 254 -10.87 1.32 9.19
C ASN A 254 -11.96 1.87 8.26
N ALA A 255 -12.04 1.34 7.05
CA ALA A 255 -13.00 1.77 6.05
C ALA A 255 -13.48 0.60 5.18
N ASP A 256 -14.64 0.78 4.59
CA ASP A 256 -15.12 -0.04 3.48
C ASP A 256 -14.74 0.63 2.17
N GLY A 257 -14.36 -0.15 1.19
CA GLY A 257 -13.99 0.39 -0.12
C GLY A 257 -13.53 -0.66 -1.12
N SER A 258 -13.48 -0.26 -2.37
CA SER A 258 -12.98 -1.05 -3.48
C SER A 258 -12.10 -0.23 -4.41
N SER A 259 -11.20 -0.91 -5.12
CA SER A 259 -10.34 -0.34 -6.16
C SER A 259 -10.18 -1.32 -7.31
N CYS A 260 -10.12 -0.84 -8.54
CA CYS A 260 -9.98 -1.69 -9.71
C CYS A 260 -8.91 -1.12 -10.65
N ILE A 261 -8.00 -1.98 -11.08
CA ILE A 261 -6.89 -1.66 -12.00
C ILE A 261 -7.00 -2.62 -13.18
N ILE A 262 -7.00 -2.09 -14.39
CA ILE A 262 -7.01 -2.89 -15.62
C ILE A 262 -5.63 -2.82 -16.26
N LEU A 263 -5.01 -3.97 -16.36
CA LEU A 263 -3.69 -4.16 -16.95
C LEU A 263 -3.83 -4.72 -18.36
N ALA A 264 -2.98 -4.27 -19.26
CA ALA A 264 -2.92 -4.83 -20.62
C ALA A 264 -1.47 -4.97 -21.10
N ASP A 265 -1.23 -5.96 -21.98
CA ASP A 265 0.03 -6.08 -22.69
C ASP A 265 0.27 -4.86 -23.61
N ALA A 266 1.52 -4.62 -24.00
CA ALA A 266 1.87 -3.42 -24.76
C ALA A 266 1.16 -3.29 -26.11
N LYS A 267 0.82 -4.40 -26.76
CA LYS A 267 0.13 -4.38 -28.08
C LYS A 267 -1.34 -4.03 -27.89
N LYS A 268 -2.02 -4.75 -26.97
CA LYS A 268 -3.43 -4.50 -26.62
C LYS A 268 -3.63 -3.12 -26.03
N ALA A 269 -2.75 -2.69 -25.10
CA ALA A 269 -2.82 -1.38 -24.49
C ALA A 269 -2.87 -0.23 -25.50
N LYS A 270 -2.00 -0.27 -26.53
CA LYS A 270 -1.95 0.76 -27.58
C LYS A 270 -3.20 0.80 -28.46
N VAL A 271 -3.92 -0.32 -28.57
CA VAL A 271 -5.17 -0.42 -29.35
C VAL A 271 -6.35 0.06 -28.50
N LEU A 272 -6.39 -0.37 -27.22
CA LEU A 272 -7.54 -0.18 -26.35
C LEU A 272 -7.60 1.22 -25.71
N SER A 273 -6.45 1.84 -25.43
CA SER A 273 -6.43 3.11 -24.68
C SER A 273 -5.39 4.09 -25.21
N LYS A 274 -5.72 5.39 -25.13
CA LYS A 274 -4.77 6.49 -25.39
C LYS A 274 -4.12 7.01 -24.09
N LYS A 275 -4.62 6.60 -22.92
CA LYS A 275 -4.21 7.10 -21.59
C LYS A 275 -3.32 6.08 -20.87
N LEU A 276 -2.23 5.70 -21.50
CA LEU A 276 -1.35 4.64 -21.01
C LEU A 276 -0.43 5.14 -19.88
N VAL A 277 -0.40 4.37 -18.80
CA VAL A 277 0.64 4.49 -17.74
C VAL A 277 1.33 3.14 -17.65
N TRP A 278 2.64 3.13 -17.88
CA TRP A 278 3.43 1.92 -17.93
C TRP A 278 3.91 1.47 -16.56
N ILE A 279 3.91 0.19 -16.31
CA ILE A 279 4.62 -0.40 -15.17
C ILE A 279 6.09 -0.53 -15.59
N LEU A 280 6.96 0.27 -14.99
CA LEU A 280 8.38 0.33 -15.29
C LEU A 280 9.19 -0.64 -14.43
N GLY A 281 8.75 -0.84 -13.19
CA GLY A 281 9.41 -1.75 -12.26
C GLY A 281 8.48 -2.21 -11.16
N ILE A 282 8.64 -3.47 -10.78
CA ILE A 282 7.94 -4.09 -9.65
C ILE A 282 8.95 -4.79 -8.75
N GLY A 283 8.89 -4.51 -7.46
CA GLY A 283 9.62 -5.23 -6.43
C GLY A 283 8.68 -5.72 -5.33
N ALA A 284 9.01 -6.87 -4.77
CA ALA A 284 8.31 -7.39 -3.60
C ALA A 284 9.30 -8.11 -2.69
N ALA A 285 9.06 -7.98 -1.39
CA ALA A 285 9.85 -8.65 -0.35
C ALA A 285 8.93 -9.16 0.76
N SER A 286 9.41 -10.12 1.52
CA SER A 286 8.76 -10.61 2.73
C SER A 286 9.74 -10.66 3.89
N GLU A 287 9.23 -10.59 5.12
CA GLU A 287 10.01 -10.60 6.35
C GLU A 287 9.43 -11.64 7.32
N ALA A 288 10.15 -11.90 8.41
CA ALA A 288 9.69 -12.80 9.46
C ALA A 288 8.36 -12.33 10.06
N VAL A 289 7.42 -13.26 10.26
CA VAL A 289 6.14 -12.98 10.93
C VAL A 289 6.43 -12.52 12.36
N ASN A 290 7.25 -13.27 13.10
CA ASN A 290 7.63 -12.96 14.46
C ASN A 290 8.56 -11.75 14.51
N MET A 291 8.13 -10.70 15.22
CA MET A 291 8.88 -9.45 15.36
C MET A 291 10.25 -9.64 15.99
N ALA A 292 10.37 -10.56 16.96
CA ALA A 292 11.63 -10.84 17.65
C ALA A 292 12.68 -11.51 16.73
N ALA A 293 12.27 -12.07 15.59
CA ALA A 293 13.17 -12.63 14.60
C ALA A 293 13.71 -11.59 13.61
N ARG A 294 13.25 -10.35 13.67
CA ARG A 294 13.67 -9.28 12.76
C ARG A 294 14.99 -8.66 13.21
N PRO A 295 15.93 -8.43 12.28
CA PRO A 295 17.31 -8.13 12.65
C PRO A 295 17.52 -6.73 13.25
N ASP A 296 16.76 -5.72 12.84
CA ASP A 296 17.01 -4.34 13.29
C ASP A 296 15.79 -3.43 13.18
N PHE A 297 15.13 -3.22 14.32
CA PHE A 297 14.00 -2.30 14.44
C PHE A 297 14.35 -0.83 14.15
N ALA A 298 15.60 -0.45 14.31
CA ALA A 298 16.03 0.94 14.08
C ALA A 298 16.09 1.32 12.60
N LYS A 299 16.07 0.33 11.73
CA LYS A 299 15.98 0.54 10.27
C LYS A 299 14.54 0.53 9.75
N GLY A 300 13.55 0.46 10.63
CA GLY A 300 12.14 0.43 10.23
C GLY A 300 11.75 -0.87 9.53
N LEU A 301 10.86 -0.77 8.54
CA LEU A 301 10.32 -1.92 7.82
C LEU A 301 11.27 -2.37 6.69
N SER A 302 12.04 -3.42 6.93
CA SER A 302 13.08 -3.96 6.01
C SER A 302 12.53 -4.34 4.62
N VAL A 303 11.28 -4.79 4.54
CA VAL A 303 10.61 -5.13 3.27
C VAL A 303 10.53 -3.97 2.30
N GLY A 304 10.45 -2.73 2.80
CA GLY A 304 10.44 -1.52 1.98
C GLY A 304 11.74 -1.37 1.18
N TYR A 305 12.88 -1.56 1.84
CA TYR A 305 14.21 -1.49 1.18
C TYR A 305 14.38 -2.55 0.10
N GLY A 306 14.03 -3.81 0.42
CA GLY A 306 14.17 -4.93 -0.52
C GLY A 306 13.27 -4.79 -1.74
N ALA A 307 12.02 -4.39 -1.54
CA ALA A 307 11.08 -4.17 -2.63
C ALA A 307 11.48 -2.96 -3.49
N ALA A 308 11.92 -1.84 -2.88
CA ALA A 308 12.38 -0.66 -3.61
C ALA A 308 13.60 -0.96 -4.48
N ALA A 309 14.61 -1.65 -3.94
CA ALA A 309 15.80 -2.01 -4.69
C ALA A 309 15.48 -2.85 -5.95
N GLN A 310 14.56 -3.82 -5.84
CA GLN A 310 14.11 -4.62 -6.99
C GLN A 310 13.37 -3.76 -8.02
N ALA A 311 12.42 -2.91 -7.59
CA ALA A 311 11.65 -2.07 -8.48
C ALA A 311 12.52 -1.05 -9.22
N TYR A 312 13.44 -0.39 -8.52
CA TYR A 312 14.39 0.55 -9.12
C TYR A 312 15.33 -0.12 -10.12
N LYS A 313 15.88 -1.30 -9.75
CA LYS A 313 16.73 -2.08 -10.65
C LYS A 313 15.99 -2.46 -11.93
N MET A 314 14.74 -2.93 -11.82
CA MET A 314 13.92 -3.31 -12.98
C MET A 314 13.59 -2.11 -13.87
N ALA A 315 13.25 -0.96 -13.25
CA ALA A 315 12.95 0.28 -13.96
C ALA A 315 14.21 0.98 -14.52
N GLY A 316 15.41 0.64 -14.03
CA GLY A 316 16.68 1.30 -14.40
C GLY A 316 16.79 2.73 -13.86
N ILE A 317 16.20 3.02 -12.70
CA ILE A 317 16.15 4.34 -12.07
C ILE A 317 16.67 4.30 -10.63
N THR A 318 16.72 5.45 -9.99
CA THR A 318 17.01 5.65 -8.57
C THR A 318 15.84 6.35 -7.87
N SER A 319 15.89 6.45 -6.54
CA SER A 319 14.89 7.22 -5.77
C SER A 319 14.80 8.70 -6.17
N LYS A 320 15.88 9.28 -6.73
CA LYS A 320 15.94 10.69 -7.17
C LYS A 320 15.10 10.98 -8.41
N ASP A 321 14.74 9.95 -9.16
CA ASP A 321 13.95 10.06 -10.39
C ASP A 321 12.45 10.09 -10.11
N ILE A 322 12.02 9.72 -8.89
CA ILE A 322 10.61 9.72 -8.48
C ILE A 322 10.11 11.16 -8.31
N LYS A 323 8.95 11.46 -8.90
CA LYS A 323 8.32 12.80 -8.87
C LYS A 323 7.10 12.88 -7.98
N VAL A 324 6.44 11.76 -7.73
CA VAL A 324 5.28 11.65 -6.83
C VAL A 324 5.20 10.23 -6.29
N ALA A 325 4.80 10.06 -5.04
CA ALA A 325 4.66 8.74 -4.44
C ALA A 325 3.39 8.62 -3.59
N GLU A 326 2.82 7.42 -3.57
CA GLU A 326 1.85 6.98 -2.59
C GLU A 326 2.51 5.91 -1.71
N VAL A 327 2.54 6.13 -0.40
CA VAL A 327 3.15 5.20 0.55
C VAL A 327 2.13 4.71 1.57
N HIS A 328 2.42 3.59 2.19
CA HIS A 328 1.55 2.96 3.18
C HIS A 328 1.69 3.65 4.54
N ASP A 329 0.82 4.60 4.82
CA ASP A 329 0.77 5.40 6.06
C ASP A 329 -0.35 4.95 7.00
N CYS A 330 -0.45 3.64 7.26
CA CYS A 330 -1.45 3.13 8.21
C CYS A 330 -1.27 3.70 9.64
N PHE A 331 -0.07 4.16 9.96
CA PHE A 331 0.29 4.95 11.13
C PHE A 331 1.26 6.06 10.72
N THR A 332 1.28 7.15 11.47
CA THR A 332 2.16 8.29 11.15
C THR A 332 3.64 7.90 11.06
N ILE A 333 4.11 7.01 11.96
CA ILE A 333 5.49 6.48 11.90
C ILE A 333 5.76 5.65 10.63
N ALA A 334 4.74 4.95 10.09
CA ALA A 334 4.91 4.14 8.91
C ALA A 334 5.29 4.98 7.68
N GLU A 335 4.73 6.17 7.55
CA GLU A 335 5.08 7.11 6.48
C GLU A 335 6.54 7.56 6.59
N ILE A 336 7.01 7.90 7.79
CA ILE A 336 8.40 8.31 8.03
C ILE A 336 9.37 7.17 7.69
N MET A 337 9.08 5.93 8.11
CA MET A 337 9.87 4.75 7.76
C MET A 337 9.85 4.47 6.26
N ALA A 338 8.72 4.73 5.57
CA ALA A 338 8.62 4.55 4.12
C ALA A 338 9.56 5.50 3.36
N TYR A 339 9.71 6.75 3.80
CA TYR A 339 10.66 7.69 3.18
C TYR A 339 12.09 7.14 3.17
N GLU A 340 12.50 6.52 4.26
CA GLU A 340 13.81 5.92 4.41
C GLU A 340 13.94 4.62 3.61
N GLY A 341 12.94 3.73 3.69
CA GLY A 341 12.90 2.48 2.96
C GLY A 341 12.92 2.66 1.43
N LEU A 342 12.38 3.77 0.95
CA LEU A 342 12.37 4.14 -0.47
C LEU A 342 13.60 4.97 -0.90
N GLY A 343 14.49 5.32 0.05
CA GLY A 343 15.69 6.11 -0.23
C GLY A 343 15.40 7.59 -0.52
N PHE A 344 14.28 8.13 -0.05
CA PHE A 344 14.00 9.56 -0.09
C PHE A 344 14.77 10.32 1.00
N ALA A 345 15.09 9.66 2.10
CA ALA A 345 15.94 10.12 3.17
C ALA A 345 16.85 8.99 3.69
N PRO A 346 18.01 9.31 4.31
CA PRO A 346 18.79 8.34 5.07
C PRO A 346 18.02 7.79 6.28
N VAL A 347 18.43 6.64 6.81
CA VAL A 347 17.86 6.04 8.02
C VAL A 347 17.95 7.01 9.19
N GLY A 348 16.84 7.25 9.89
CA GLY A 348 16.71 8.19 11.01
C GLY A 348 16.46 9.65 10.59
N GLU A 349 16.49 9.96 9.30
CA GLU A 349 16.31 11.31 8.77
C GLU A 349 14.96 11.55 8.08
N GLY A 350 14.10 10.53 7.97
CA GLY A 350 12.77 10.67 7.37
C GLY A 350 11.93 11.77 8.01
N LYS A 351 12.08 12.01 9.31
CA LYS A 351 11.45 13.11 10.05
C LYS A 351 11.78 14.51 9.51
N GLN A 352 12.97 14.70 8.89
CA GLN A 352 13.35 16.00 8.32
C GLN A 352 12.45 16.36 7.13
N LEU A 353 12.05 15.37 6.31
CA LEU A 353 11.13 15.61 5.21
C LEU A 353 9.76 16.10 5.70
N VAL A 354 9.34 15.69 6.91
CA VAL A 354 8.12 16.20 7.54
C VAL A 354 8.31 17.63 8.01
N ARG A 355 9.40 17.92 8.74
CA ARG A 355 9.75 19.25 9.30
C ARG A 355 9.89 20.30 8.20
N GLU A 356 10.52 19.94 7.09
CA GLU A 356 10.74 20.79 5.92
C GLU A 356 9.53 20.88 5.00
N LYS A 357 8.44 20.15 5.28
CA LYS A 357 7.27 20.02 4.40
C LYS A 357 7.64 19.54 2.99
N ALA A 358 8.75 18.80 2.87
CA ALA A 358 9.29 18.33 1.59
C ALA A 358 8.37 17.34 0.86
N THR A 359 7.43 16.72 1.59
CA THR A 359 6.47 15.75 1.08
C THR A 359 5.07 16.33 0.81
N TYR A 360 4.90 17.64 0.97
CA TYR A 360 3.68 18.32 0.54
C TYR A 360 3.61 18.39 -0.99
N LYS A 361 2.44 18.72 -1.53
CA LYS A 361 2.16 18.73 -2.97
C LYS A 361 3.14 19.58 -3.79
N GLU A 362 3.57 20.70 -3.23
CA GLU A 362 4.54 21.64 -3.81
C GLU A 362 5.98 21.38 -3.33
N GLY A 363 6.19 20.32 -2.53
CA GLY A 363 7.49 19.99 -1.94
C GLY A 363 8.42 19.26 -2.91
N LYS A 364 9.61 18.93 -2.41
CA LYS A 364 10.66 18.27 -3.17
C LYS A 364 10.28 16.88 -3.68
N ILE A 365 9.51 16.13 -2.89
CA ILE A 365 9.00 14.79 -3.20
C ILE A 365 7.58 14.66 -2.65
N PRO A 366 6.55 15.02 -3.41
CA PRO A 366 5.16 14.90 -3.00
C PRO A 366 4.79 13.46 -2.64
N VAL A 367 4.22 13.26 -1.43
CA VAL A 367 3.80 11.94 -0.94
C VAL A 367 2.41 12.01 -0.34
N ASN A 368 1.55 11.03 -0.68
CA ASN A 368 0.20 10.89 -0.15
C ASN A 368 -0.66 12.15 -0.31
N VAL A 369 -0.59 12.73 -1.51
CA VAL A 369 -1.31 13.98 -1.83
C VAL A 369 -2.81 13.80 -2.02
N ASP A 370 -3.32 12.60 -1.81
CA ASP A 370 -4.73 12.24 -1.78
C ASP A 370 -5.29 12.10 -0.34
N GLY A 371 -4.44 12.34 0.66
CA GLY A 371 -4.76 12.22 2.08
C GLY A 371 -4.23 10.93 2.72
N GLY A 372 -3.62 10.03 1.93
CA GLY A 372 -3.07 8.77 2.42
C GLY A 372 -4.11 7.91 3.16
N LEU A 373 -3.67 6.82 3.76
CA LEU A 373 -4.53 5.95 4.55
C LEU A 373 -5.08 6.68 5.80
N LEU A 374 -4.30 7.61 6.35
CA LEU A 374 -4.65 8.37 7.54
C LEU A 374 -5.93 9.21 7.37
N SER A 375 -6.18 9.77 6.20
CA SER A 375 -7.38 10.59 5.94
C SER A 375 -8.30 9.97 4.90
N LYS A 376 -7.78 9.40 3.81
CA LYS A 376 -8.60 8.75 2.79
C LYS A 376 -9.31 7.52 3.36
N GLY A 377 -8.67 6.79 4.27
CA GLY A 377 -9.16 5.54 4.86
C GLY A 377 -8.38 4.32 4.38
N HIS A 378 -8.57 3.19 5.08
CA HIS A 378 -7.81 1.98 4.85
C HIS A 378 -8.69 0.73 4.72
N PRO A 379 -9.43 0.55 3.60
CA PRO A 379 -10.02 -0.75 3.28
C PRO A 379 -8.88 -1.67 2.87
N ILE A 380 -8.56 -2.63 3.73
CA ILE A 380 -7.31 -3.42 3.71
C ILE A 380 -7.02 -3.98 2.31
N GLY A 381 -7.97 -4.72 1.71
CA GLY A 381 -7.79 -5.34 0.41
C GLY A 381 -7.72 -4.36 -0.78
N ALA A 382 -8.31 -3.17 -0.65
CA ALA A 382 -8.43 -2.19 -1.72
C ALA A 382 -7.31 -1.12 -1.74
N THR A 383 -6.57 -0.98 -0.64
CA THR A 383 -5.65 0.15 -0.43
C THR A 383 -4.58 0.27 -1.51
N GLY A 384 -3.91 -0.83 -1.88
CA GLY A 384 -2.84 -0.78 -2.88
C GLY A 384 -3.34 -0.35 -4.26
N GLY A 385 -4.52 -0.83 -4.68
CA GLY A 385 -5.15 -0.39 -5.94
C GLY A 385 -5.58 1.08 -5.91
N SER A 386 -6.05 1.57 -4.76
CA SER A 386 -6.36 2.98 -4.55
C SER A 386 -5.11 3.87 -4.68
N GLN A 387 -3.98 3.47 -4.09
CA GLN A 387 -2.70 4.17 -4.25
C GLN A 387 -2.24 4.18 -5.71
N ILE A 388 -2.37 3.04 -6.42
CA ILE A 388 -2.05 2.95 -7.84
C ILE A 388 -2.93 3.88 -8.67
N ARG A 389 -4.25 3.92 -8.38
CA ARG A 389 -5.16 4.86 -9.05
C ARG A 389 -4.70 6.31 -8.89
N THR A 390 -4.33 6.71 -7.68
CA THR A 390 -3.84 8.08 -7.44
C THR A 390 -2.60 8.37 -8.29
N ILE A 391 -1.60 7.49 -8.31
CA ILE A 391 -0.39 7.66 -9.12
C ILE A 391 -0.72 7.69 -10.62
N VAL A 392 -1.61 6.82 -11.11
CA VAL A 392 -2.03 6.83 -12.52
C VAL A 392 -2.68 8.16 -12.91
N LEU A 393 -3.56 8.70 -12.06
CA LEU A 393 -4.20 10.00 -12.30
C LEU A 393 -3.18 11.14 -12.27
N GLN A 394 -2.21 11.12 -11.36
CA GLN A 394 -1.11 12.10 -11.31
C GLN A 394 -0.31 12.10 -12.62
N LEU A 395 0.08 10.93 -13.10
CA LEU A 395 0.85 10.79 -14.34
C LEU A 395 0.06 11.18 -15.59
N ARG A 396 -1.25 11.03 -15.56
CA ARG A 396 -2.15 11.46 -16.65
C ARG A 396 -2.51 12.94 -16.62
N GLY A 397 -2.22 13.66 -15.52
CA GLY A 397 -2.68 15.03 -15.31
C GLY A 397 -4.18 15.12 -14.97
N GLU A 398 -4.76 14.03 -14.45
CA GLU A 398 -6.20 13.88 -14.17
C GLU A 398 -6.52 13.87 -12.66
N ALA A 399 -5.57 14.21 -11.78
CA ALA A 399 -5.77 14.17 -10.33
C ALA A 399 -6.56 15.38 -9.77
N GLY A 400 -7.01 16.29 -10.61
CA GLY A 400 -7.83 17.44 -10.22
C GLY A 400 -7.17 18.30 -9.13
N PRO A 401 -7.87 18.63 -8.02
CA PRO A 401 -7.29 19.47 -6.95
C PRO A 401 -6.04 18.87 -6.29
N MET A 402 -5.88 17.54 -6.37
CA MET A 402 -4.75 16.80 -5.82
C MET A 402 -3.53 16.77 -6.77
N GLN A 403 -3.66 17.31 -8.01
CA GLN A 403 -2.59 17.26 -8.99
C GLN A 403 -1.34 17.96 -8.48
N VAL A 404 -0.20 17.25 -8.50
CA VAL A 404 1.11 17.86 -8.21
C VAL A 404 1.56 18.74 -9.37
N PRO A 405 2.26 19.84 -9.12
CA PRO A 405 2.79 20.70 -10.17
C PRO A 405 3.89 20.00 -10.99
N GLY A 406 4.16 20.52 -12.20
CA GLY A 406 5.31 20.11 -13.02
C GLY A 406 5.13 18.83 -13.82
N GLU A 407 3.90 18.34 -14.02
CA GLU A 407 3.59 17.18 -14.88
C GLU A 407 4.50 15.97 -14.61
N PRO A 408 4.30 15.26 -13.48
CA PRO A 408 5.16 14.15 -13.11
C PRO A 408 5.17 13.08 -14.22
N ASP A 409 6.34 12.56 -14.54
CA ASP A 409 6.54 11.50 -15.55
C ASP A 409 6.85 10.14 -14.93
N ILE A 410 7.32 10.11 -13.68
CA ILE A 410 7.59 8.90 -12.91
C ILE A 410 6.93 9.00 -11.53
N GLY A 411 6.12 7.99 -11.21
CA GLY A 411 5.45 7.85 -9.92
C GLY A 411 5.72 6.50 -9.28
N LEU A 412 5.54 6.43 -7.95
CA LEU A 412 5.81 5.23 -7.17
C LEU A 412 4.65 4.92 -6.22
N VAL A 413 4.34 3.65 -6.08
CA VAL A 413 3.47 3.11 -5.02
C VAL A 413 4.28 2.19 -4.12
N HIS A 414 4.20 2.43 -2.81
CA HIS A 414 4.73 1.56 -1.76
C HIS A 414 3.57 1.09 -0.88
N ASN A 415 3.40 -0.23 -0.75
CA ASN A 415 2.32 -0.81 0.01
C ASN A 415 2.84 -1.96 0.90
N ILE A 416 2.41 -1.98 2.17
CA ILE A 416 2.85 -2.94 3.18
C ILE A 416 1.67 -3.78 3.63
N GLY A 417 1.90 -5.09 3.81
CA GLY A 417 0.96 -6.02 4.41
C GLY A 417 1.40 -6.47 5.79
N GLY A 418 0.45 -6.48 6.74
CA GLY A 418 0.72 -6.76 8.15
C GLY A 418 1.68 -5.73 8.76
N VAL A 419 2.51 -6.17 9.70
CA VAL A 419 3.54 -5.31 10.30
C VAL A 419 4.85 -5.45 9.49
N GLY A 420 4.80 -5.23 8.17
CA GLY A 420 5.95 -5.41 7.30
C GLY A 420 6.24 -6.89 6.97
N LEU A 421 5.22 -7.74 7.02
CA LEU A 421 5.33 -9.13 6.57
C LEU A 421 5.49 -9.20 5.05
N TYR A 422 4.75 -8.37 4.33
CA TYR A 422 4.83 -8.21 2.89
C TYR A 422 5.10 -6.74 2.53
N GLY A 423 6.00 -6.51 1.58
CA GLY A 423 6.26 -5.19 1.02
C GLY A 423 6.22 -5.23 -0.50
N ASN A 424 5.50 -4.30 -1.10
CA ASN A 424 5.40 -4.13 -2.54
C ASN A 424 5.79 -2.71 -2.93
N VAL A 425 6.60 -2.59 -3.97
CA VAL A 425 6.92 -1.30 -4.61
C VAL A 425 6.69 -1.44 -6.11
N THR A 426 5.91 -0.52 -6.68
CA THR A 426 5.68 -0.46 -8.11
C THR A 426 6.01 0.93 -8.63
N VAL A 427 6.84 1.00 -9.66
CA VAL A 427 7.22 2.24 -10.36
C VAL A 427 6.42 2.33 -11.65
N PHE A 428 5.82 3.48 -11.85
CA PHE A 428 5.00 3.81 -13.01
C PHE A 428 5.59 4.96 -13.80
N GLY A 429 5.32 5.01 -15.12
CA GLY A 429 5.73 6.13 -15.96
C GLY A 429 4.87 6.32 -17.21
N ARG A 430 4.95 7.51 -17.78
CA ARG A 430 4.28 7.89 -19.04
C ARG A 430 5.02 7.37 -20.27
#